data_67f83d8007be150e0586f1b4189a6f1d
#
_entry.id   67f83d8007be150e0586f1b4189a6f1d
#
_cell.length_a   1.000
_cell.length_b   1.000
_cell.length_c   1.000
_cell.angle_alpha   90.00
_cell.angle_beta   90.00
_cell.angle_gamma   90.00
#
_symmetry.space_group_name_H-M   'P 1'
#
loop_
_entity.id
_entity.type
_entity.pdbx_description
1 polymer ?
#
loop_
_entity_poly.entity_id
_entity_poly.type
_entity_poly.pdbx_seq_one_letter_code
_entity_poly.pdbx_strand_id
1 'polypeptide(L)'
;MNLREMTGLEVFQAMRDGKLPHPTMADTIPMRVTEASPGYVKFSARADRRHINPLGGVHGGFAATVLDSVTGCAVHTTLEAGAGIGTIDLHVKMLKPVPLDQDLIAEGRVIHVSRSLGVSEASLRDSDGTLFAHATATCAIVRQQSG
;
A
#
# COMPACT_ATOMS: atom_id res chain seq x y z
N MET A 1 -17.16 3.47 -14.54
CA MET A 1 -16.03 2.51 -14.55
C MET A 1 -16.36 1.40 -13.57
N ASN A 2 -16.44 0.17 -14.04
CA ASN A 2 -16.82 -0.97 -13.19
C ASN A 2 -15.54 -1.66 -12.68
N LEU A 3 -15.25 -1.51 -11.39
CA LEU A 3 -14.06 -2.09 -10.76
C LEU A 3 -13.96 -3.62 -10.91
N ARG A 4 -15.09 -4.30 -11.01
CA ARG A 4 -15.11 -5.77 -11.14
C ARG A 4 -14.64 -6.26 -12.51
N GLU A 5 -14.62 -5.38 -13.50
CA GLU A 5 -14.20 -5.67 -14.87
C GLU A 5 -12.75 -5.21 -15.12
N MET A 6 -12.12 -4.59 -14.15
CA MET A 6 -10.75 -4.10 -14.24
C MET A 6 -9.78 -5.05 -13.54
N THR A 7 -8.63 -5.26 -14.16
CA THR A 7 -7.50 -5.90 -13.48
C THR A 7 -7.00 -5.03 -12.34
N GLY A 8 -6.32 -5.63 -11.36
CA GLY A 8 -5.75 -4.85 -10.26
C GLY A 8 -4.81 -3.75 -10.76
N LEU A 9 -4.00 -4.03 -11.77
CA LEU A 9 -3.11 -3.03 -12.36
C LEU A 9 -3.89 -1.84 -12.95
N GLU A 10 -4.94 -2.11 -13.72
CA GLU A 10 -5.78 -1.04 -14.30
C GLU A 10 -6.43 -0.17 -13.22
N VAL A 11 -6.83 -0.76 -12.09
CA VAL A 11 -7.41 -0.02 -10.96
C VAL A 11 -6.40 1.00 -10.41
N PHE A 12 -5.17 0.58 -10.13
CA PHE A 12 -4.17 1.49 -9.55
C PHE A 12 -3.66 2.50 -10.56
N GLN A 13 -3.54 2.14 -11.82
CA GLN A 13 -3.21 3.09 -12.88
C GLN A 13 -4.30 4.13 -13.06
N ALA A 14 -5.57 3.75 -12.96
CA ALA A 14 -6.70 4.69 -13.02
C ALA A 14 -6.74 5.62 -11.79
N MET A 15 -6.40 5.13 -10.61
CA MET A 15 -6.25 5.98 -9.41
C MET A 15 -5.10 6.97 -9.58
N ARG A 16 -3.94 6.52 -10.08
CA ARG A 16 -2.80 7.38 -10.38
C ARG A 16 -3.17 8.51 -11.33
N ASP A 17 -3.95 8.19 -12.36
CA ASP A 17 -4.32 9.13 -13.41
C ASP A 17 -5.54 10.00 -13.05
N GLY A 18 -6.06 9.87 -11.84
CA GLY A 18 -7.23 10.64 -11.38
C GLY A 18 -8.57 10.21 -11.98
N LYS A 19 -8.61 9.03 -12.64
CA LYS A 19 -9.83 8.47 -13.24
C LYS A 19 -10.69 7.71 -12.25
N LEU A 20 -10.09 7.25 -11.15
CA LEU A 20 -10.76 6.63 -10.02
C LEU A 20 -10.37 7.36 -8.74
N PRO A 21 -11.31 7.52 -7.80
CA PRO A 21 -10.98 8.07 -6.49
C PRO A 21 -10.13 7.06 -5.70
N HIS A 22 -9.27 7.59 -4.83
CA HIS A 22 -8.62 6.78 -3.81
C HIS A 22 -9.66 6.37 -2.75
N PRO A 23 -9.45 5.26 -2.05
CA PRO A 23 -10.33 4.88 -0.95
C PRO A 23 -10.25 5.91 0.19
N THR A 24 -11.30 6.01 0.98
CA THR A 24 -11.40 6.98 2.09
C THR A 24 -10.28 6.83 3.11
N MET A 25 -9.70 5.64 3.26
CA MET A 25 -8.53 5.43 4.11
C MET A 25 -7.35 6.31 3.70
N ALA A 26 -7.23 6.62 2.42
CA ALA A 26 -6.18 7.49 1.89
C ALA A 26 -6.36 8.98 2.27
N ASP A 27 -7.53 9.36 2.77
CA ASP A 27 -7.75 10.68 3.35
C ASP A 27 -7.44 10.69 4.85
N THR A 28 -7.77 9.60 5.55
CA THR A 28 -7.46 9.43 6.98
C THR A 28 -5.95 9.32 7.21
N ILE A 29 -5.28 8.52 6.42
CA ILE A 29 -3.82 8.40 6.36
C ILE A 29 -3.41 8.85 4.96
N PRO A 30 -2.97 10.10 4.79
CA PRO A 30 -2.73 10.68 3.48
C PRO A 30 -1.72 9.88 2.65
N MET A 31 -2.20 9.27 1.58
CA MET A 31 -1.37 8.52 0.64
C MET A 31 -2.02 8.51 -0.74
N ARG A 32 -1.20 8.42 -1.78
CA ARG A 32 -1.66 8.39 -3.17
C ARG A 32 -0.75 7.52 -4.03
N VAL A 33 -1.36 6.80 -4.96
CA VAL A 33 -0.61 6.04 -5.97
C VAL A 33 0.11 7.00 -6.89
N THR A 34 1.42 6.83 -7.05
CA THR A 34 2.24 7.60 -8.00
C THR A 34 2.78 6.75 -9.13
N GLU A 35 3.00 5.45 -8.89
CA GLU A 35 3.39 4.49 -9.92
C GLU A 35 2.73 3.14 -9.65
N ALA A 36 2.40 2.43 -10.73
CA ALA A 36 1.91 1.05 -10.66
C ALA A 36 2.37 0.28 -11.90
N SER A 37 2.96 -0.88 -11.68
CA SER A 37 3.36 -1.84 -12.69
C SER A 37 3.16 -3.26 -12.13
N PRO A 38 3.23 -4.31 -12.95
CA PRO A 38 3.01 -5.66 -12.44
C PRO A 38 3.94 -6.02 -11.28
N GLY A 39 3.37 -6.34 -10.11
CA GLY A 39 4.10 -6.68 -8.89
C GLY A 39 4.76 -5.52 -8.17
N TYR A 40 4.43 -4.27 -8.53
CA TYR A 40 5.06 -3.09 -7.95
C TYR A 40 4.08 -1.93 -7.85
N VAL A 41 4.10 -1.23 -6.72
CA VAL A 41 3.45 0.07 -6.56
C VAL A 41 4.35 1.04 -5.82
N LYS A 42 4.18 2.32 -6.11
CA LYS A 42 4.79 3.42 -5.38
C LYS A 42 3.70 4.41 -4.98
N PHE A 43 3.73 4.79 -3.72
CA PHE A 43 2.81 5.78 -3.16
C PHE A 43 3.60 6.94 -2.61
N SER A 44 3.02 8.13 -2.69
CA SER A 44 3.39 9.23 -1.80
C SER A 44 2.57 9.13 -0.52
N ALA A 45 3.17 9.48 0.60
CA ALA A 45 2.50 9.49 1.90
C ALA A 45 2.99 10.67 2.73
N ARG A 46 2.15 11.16 3.65
CA ARG A 46 2.50 12.30 4.50
C ARG A 46 1.78 12.19 5.84
N ALA A 47 2.55 12.18 6.93
CA ALA A 47 2.01 12.26 8.28
C ALA A 47 1.79 13.70 8.68
N ASP A 48 0.72 13.96 9.41
CA ASP A 48 0.39 15.28 9.95
C ASP A 48 -0.09 15.19 11.40
N ARG A 49 -0.57 16.28 11.95
CA ARG A 49 -0.98 16.40 13.35
C ARG A 49 -2.07 15.42 13.79
N ARG A 50 -2.79 14.81 12.85
CA ARG A 50 -3.81 13.79 13.15
C ARG A 50 -3.20 12.42 13.49
N HIS A 51 -1.90 12.25 13.30
CA HIS A 51 -1.21 10.96 13.35
C HIS A 51 -0.15 10.89 14.46
N ILE A 52 -0.26 11.72 15.47
CA ILE A 52 0.72 11.78 16.55
C ILE A 52 0.35 10.86 17.71
N ASN A 53 1.37 10.35 18.39
CA ASN A 53 1.26 9.59 19.64
C ASN A 53 1.24 10.54 20.86
N PRO A 54 1.05 10.02 22.11
CA PRO A 54 1.01 10.88 23.30
C PRO A 54 2.25 11.73 23.55
N LEU A 55 3.40 11.34 23.01
CA LEU A 55 4.67 12.09 23.17
C LEU A 55 4.89 13.10 22.03
N GLY A 56 3.96 13.21 21.08
CA GLY A 56 4.03 14.17 19.97
C GLY A 56 4.78 13.69 18.73
N GLY A 57 5.29 12.48 18.73
CA GLY A 57 5.87 11.86 17.54
C GLY A 57 4.81 11.21 16.67
N VAL A 58 5.14 10.85 15.42
CA VAL A 58 4.23 10.14 14.54
C VAL A 58 3.97 8.75 15.11
N HIS A 59 2.69 8.41 15.25
CA HIS A 59 2.26 7.09 15.72
C HIS A 59 2.69 6.00 14.74
N GLY A 60 3.20 4.88 15.25
CA GLY A 60 3.63 3.74 14.43
C GLY A 60 2.53 3.18 13.53
N GLY A 61 1.26 3.35 13.91
CA GLY A 61 0.11 2.98 13.08
C GLY A 61 0.04 3.69 11.74
N PHE A 62 0.64 4.89 11.61
CA PHE A 62 0.77 5.57 10.33
C PHE A 62 1.58 4.73 9.34
N ALA A 63 2.81 4.38 9.72
CA ALA A 63 3.68 3.55 8.87
C ALA A 63 3.06 2.19 8.59
N ALA A 64 2.46 1.56 9.60
CA ALA A 64 1.80 0.25 9.44
C ALA A 64 0.67 0.31 8.40
N THR A 65 -0.17 1.35 8.42
CA THR A 65 -1.25 1.52 7.44
C THR A 65 -0.71 1.73 6.02
N VAL A 66 0.28 2.60 5.86
CA VAL A 66 0.88 2.87 4.55
C VAL A 66 1.53 1.59 3.99
N LEU A 67 2.26 0.87 4.82
CA LEU A 67 2.95 -0.36 4.40
C LEU A 67 1.98 -1.51 4.12
N ASP A 68 0.88 -1.62 4.86
CA ASP A 68 -0.21 -2.54 4.54
C ASP A 68 -0.79 -2.25 3.15
N SER A 69 -1.04 -0.98 2.86
CA SER A 69 -1.57 -0.56 1.57
C SER A 69 -0.65 -0.92 0.42
N VAL A 70 0.64 -0.58 0.48
CA VAL A 70 1.54 -0.84 -0.65
C VAL A 70 1.89 -2.31 -0.81
N THR A 71 1.96 -3.11 0.28
CA THR A 71 2.16 -4.56 0.17
C THR A 71 0.96 -5.24 -0.48
N GLY A 72 -0.24 -4.93 -0.04
CA GLY A 72 -1.47 -5.47 -0.61
C GLY A 72 -1.69 -5.03 -2.05
N CYS A 73 -1.49 -3.76 -2.35
CA CYS A 73 -1.63 -3.22 -3.70
C CYS A 73 -0.63 -3.83 -4.68
N ALA A 74 0.62 -4.07 -4.26
CA ALA A 74 1.62 -4.74 -5.09
C ALA A 74 1.14 -6.13 -5.54
N VAL A 75 0.60 -6.93 -4.62
CA VAL A 75 -0.01 -8.23 -4.96
C VAL A 75 -1.20 -8.05 -5.89
N HIS A 76 -2.08 -7.10 -5.58
CA HIS A 76 -3.30 -6.88 -6.37
C HIS A 76 -2.99 -6.50 -7.82
N THR A 77 -1.88 -5.79 -8.09
CA THR A 77 -1.49 -5.47 -9.49
C THR A 77 -1.24 -6.70 -10.36
N THR A 78 -1.01 -7.87 -9.77
CA THR A 78 -0.76 -9.11 -10.51
C THR A 78 -2.03 -9.90 -10.82
N LEU A 79 -3.19 -9.45 -10.34
CA LEU A 79 -4.42 -10.22 -10.35
C LEU A 79 -5.34 -9.82 -11.51
N GLU A 80 -6.06 -10.82 -12.00
CA GLU A 80 -7.10 -10.67 -13.00
C GLU A 80 -8.29 -9.85 -12.51
N ALA A 81 -9.13 -9.42 -13.44
CA ALA A 81 -10.34 -8.66 -13.13
C ALA A 81 -11.26 -9.44 -12.16
N GLY A 82 -11.80 -8.73 -11.17
CA GLY A 82 -12.70 -9.28 -10.17
C GLY A 82 -12.00 -9.99 -9.01
N ALA A 83 -10.70 -10.28 -9.10
CA ALA A 83 -9.94 -10.81 -7.97
C ALA A 83 -9.51 -9.69 -7.03
N GLY A 84 -9.41 -10.00 -5.74
CA GLY A 84 -8.96 -9.07 -4.71
C GLY A 84 -8.02 -9.76 -3.73
N ILE A 85 -7.61 -9.01 -2.74
CA ILE A 85 -6.71 -9.50 -1.69
C ILE A 85 -7.28 -9.22 -0.30
N GLY A 86 -6.88 -10.04 0.67
CA GLY A 86 -7.04 -9.76 2.09
C GLY A 86 -5.74 -10.05 2.80
N THR A 87 -5.21 -9.07 3.53
CA THR A 87 -3.98 -9.25 4.30
C THR A 87 -4.21 -10.26 5.42
N ILE A 88 -3.40 -11.33 5.44
CA ILE A 88 -3.42 -12.35 6.50
C ILE A 88 -2.49 -11.94 7.63
N ASP A 89 -1.30 -11.50 7.29
CA ASP A 89 -0.33 -10.99 8.26
C ASP A 89 0.46 -9.82 7.68
N LEU A 90 0.95 -8.99 8.59
CA LEU A 90 1.78 -7.83 8.28
C LEU A 90 2.83 -7.71 9.38
N HIS A 91 4.10 -7.80 9.00
CA HIS A 91 5.23 -7.61 9.89
C HIS A 91 5.91 -6.29 9.58
N VAL A 92 5.87 -5.36 10.52
CA VAL A 92 6.46 -4.03 10.36
C VAL A 92 7.66 -3.88 11.27
N LYS A 93 8.78 -3.44 10.70
CA LYS A 93 9.96 -2.96 11.44
C LYS A 93 9.94 -1.44 11.40
N MET A 94 9.80 -0.81 12.56
CA MET A 94 9.86 0.64 12.71
C MET A 94 11.28 1.01 13.12
N LEU A 95 12.05 1.55 12.19
CA LEU A 95 13.50 1.71 12.33
C LEU A 95 13.91 3.11 12.79
N LYS A 96 13.17 4.12 12.32
CA LYS A 96 13.40 5.53 12.66
C LYS A 96 12.08 6.26 12.83
N PRO A 97 12.02 7.32 13.66
CA PRO A 97 10.83 8.15 13.77
C PRO A 97 10.42 8.72 12.41
N VAL A 98 9.17 8.54 12.06
CA VAL A 98 8.61 9.13 10.83
C VAL A 98 8.47 10.64 11.03
N PRO A 99 8.95 11.49 10.10
CA PRO A 99 8.82 12.94 10.25
C PRO A 99 7.39 13.40 9.97
N LEU A 100 7.01 14.50 10.62
CA LEU A 100 5.75 15.22 10.34
C LEU A 100 5.91 16.14 9.13
N ASP A 101 4.83 16.31 8.40
CA ASP A 101 4.69 17.32 7.34
C ASP A 101 5.77 17.25 6.25
N GLN A 102 6.25 16.04 5.98
CA GLN A 102 7.19 15.76 4.91
C GLN A 102 6.63 14.70 3.97
N ASP A 103 6.89 14.88 2.68
CA ASP A 103 6.53 13.89 1.69
C ASP A 103 7.43 12.66 1.82
N LEU A 104 6.80 11.51 1.91
CA LEU A 104 7.45 10.20 2.03
C LEU A 104 7.11 9.36 0.82
N ILE A 105 7.97 8.39 0.56
CA ILE A 105 7.84 7.45 -0.54
C ILE A 105 7.67 6.05 0.05
N ALA A 106 6.55 5.42 -0.27
CA ALA A 106 6.29 4.03 0.07
C ALA A 106 6.32 3.18 -1.20
N GLU A 107 7.10 2.12 -1.18
CA GLU A 107 7.21 1.19 -2.30
C GLU A 107 6.86 -0.20 -1.84
N GLY A 108 6.03 -0.90 -2.64
CA GLY A 108 5.68 -2.29 -2.41
C GLY A 108 6.10 -3.15 -3.61
N ARG A 109 6.67 -4.33 -3.33
CA ARG A 109 7.11 -5.29 -4.34
C ARG A 109 6.66 -6.68 -3.98
N VAL A 110 6.14 -7.40 -4.97
CA VAL A 110 5.84 -8.82 -4.84
C VAL A 110 7.14 -9.62 -4.73
N ILE A 111 7.18 -10.54 -3.77
CA ILE A 111 8.22 -11.54 -3.62
C ILE A 111 7.78 -12.84 -4.31
N HIS A 112 6.51 -13.24 -4.10
CA HIS A 112 5.96 -14.48 -4.61
C HIS A 112 4.44 -14.39 -4.72
N VAL A 113 3.88 -14.92 -5.79
CA VAL A 113 2.43 -15.10 -5.95
C VAL A 113 2.16 -16.54 -6.36
N SER A 114 1.27 -17.18 -5.64
CA SER A 114 0.70 -18.47 -5.98
C SER A 114 -0.80 -18.32 -6.27
N ARG A 115 -1.50 -19.42 -6.45
CA ARG A 115 -2.95 -19.39 -6.73
C ARG A 115 -3.76 -18.73 -5.61
N SER A 116 -3.37 -18.94 -4.35
CA SER A 116 -4.16 -18.54 -3.17
C SER A 116 -3.46 -17.53 -2.27
N LEU A 117 -2.15 -17.31 -2.44
CA LEU A 117 -1.37 -16.42 -1.59
C LEU A 117 -0.48 -15.49 -2.42
N GLY A 118 -0.31 -14.27 -1.91
CA GLY A 118 0.71 -13.34 -2.38
C GLY A 118 1.59 -12.88 -1.22
N VAL A 119 2.90 -12.92 -1.42
CA VAL A 119 3.89 -12.44 -0.45
C VAL A 119 4.58 -11.23 -1.05
N SER A 120 4.70 -10.17 -0.25
CA SER A 120 5.28 -8.90 -0.68
C SER A 120 6.12 -8.27 0.41
N GLU A 121 6.93 -7.31 0.02
CA GLU A 121 7.70 -6.46 0.94
C GLU A 121 7.50 -4.99 0.59
N ALA A 122 7.75 -4.12 1.55
CA ALA A 122 7.60 -2.69 1.37
C ALA A 122 8.58 -1.89 2.22
N SER A 123 8.85 -0.69 1.76
CA SER A 123 9.68 0.28 2.47
C SER A 123 9.00 1.65 2.51
N LEU A 124 9.28 2.40 3.58
CA LEU A 124 8.90 3.80 3.74
C LEU A 124 10.18 4.63 3.89
N ARG A 125 10.39 5.56 2.95
CA ARG A 125 11.60 6.38 2.85
C ARG A 125 11.24 7.85 2.62
N ASP A 126 12.20 8.74 2.89
CA ASP A 126 12.14 10.11 2.37
C ASP A 126 12.86 10.22 1.01
N SER A 127 12.91 11.44 0.46
CA SER A 127 13.57 11.71 -0.82
C SER A 127 15.09 11.52 -0.79
N ASP A 128 15.71 11.55 0.40
CA ASP A 128 17.14 11.30 0.58
C ASP A 128 17.46 9.80 0.71
N GLY A 129 16.44 8.93 0.68
CA GLY A 129 16.58 7.50 0.82
C GLY A 129 16.67 7.00 2.26
N THR A 130 16.43 7.85 3.25
CA THR A 130 16.39 7.42 4.66
C THR A 130 15.25 6.43 4.86
N LEU A 131 15.55 5.25 5.37
CA LEU A 131 14.58 4.19 5.64
C LEU A 131 13.98 4.36 7.04
N PHE A 132 12.68 4.65 7.11
CA PHE A 132 11.95 4.78 8.36
C PHE A 132 11.32 3.49 8.83
N ALA A 133 10.76 2.72 7.91
CA ALA A 133 10.12 1.45 8.22
C ALA A 133 10.19 0.50 7.03
N HIS A 134 10.13 -0.78 7.33
CA HIS A 134 10.09 -1.88 6.37
C HIS A 134 9.04 -2.88 6.80
N ALA A 135 8.37 -3.50 5.83
CA ALA A 135 7.37 -4.52 6.10
C ALA A 135 7.48 -5.70 5.15
N THR A 136 7.00 -6.84 5.63
CA THR A 136 6.64 -7.99 4.82
C THR A 136 5.19 -8.33 5.09
N ALA A 137 4.47 -8.81 4.09
CA ALA A 137 3.07 -9.17 4.21
C ALA A 137 2.74 -10.44 3.43
N THR A 138 1.76 -11.18 3.94
CA THR A 138 1.11 -12.27 3.22
C THR A 138 -0.35 -11.91 3.01
N CYS A 139 -0.81 -11.99 1.77
CA CYS A 139 -2.20 -11.74 1.40
C CYS A 139 -2.86 -13.03 0.91
N ALA A 140 -4.09 -13.25 1.34
CA ALA A 140 -4.97 -14.20 0.67
C ALA A 140 -5.46 -13.59 -0.65
N ILE A 141 -5.48 -14.39 -1.70
CA ILE A 141 -6.06 -14.01 -2.98
C ILE A 141 -7.52 -14.48 -2.99
N VAL A 142 -8.43 -13.53 -3.15
CA VAL A 142 -9.87 -13.78 -3.14
C VAL A 142 -10.40 -13.65 -4.55
N ARG A 143 -10.94 -14.74 -5.08
CA ARG A 143 -11.59 -14.77 -6.40
C ARG A 143 -13.08 -14.91 -6.23
N GLN A 144 -13.83 -14.25 -7.12
CA GLN A 144 -15.27 -14.49 -7.16
C GLN A 144 -15.50 -15.93 -7.63
N GLN A 145 -16.32 -16.66 -6.86
CA GLN A 145 -16.81 -17.95 -7.34
C GLN A 145 -17.73 -17.67 -8.53
N SER A 146 -17.44 -18.29 -9.66
CA SER A 146 -18.38 -18.38 -10.76
C SER A 146 -19.60 -19.17 -10.25
N GLY A 147 -20.69 -18.44 -10.03
CA GLY A 147 -21.98 -19.02 -9.63
C GLY A 147 -22.60 -19.82 -10.76
#